data_db3bf599a357f1c82a59efcdc4dce31e
#
_entry.id   db3bf599a357f1c82a59efcdc4dce31e
#
_cell.length_a   1.000
_cell.length_b   1.000
_cell.length_c   1.000
_cell.angle_alpha   90.00
_cell.angle_beta   90.00
_cell.angle_gamma   90.00
#
_symmetry.space_group_name_H-M   'P 1'
#
loop_
_entity.id
_entity.type
_entity.pdbx_description
1 polymer ?
#
loop_
_entity_poly.entity_id
_entity_poly.type
_entity_poly.pdbx_seq_one_letter_code
_entity_poly.pdbx_strand_id
1 'polypeptide(L)'
;QGRLAEARALIRAMPAKGADDERMKLQAEVQLLREMGQYQQAYELQAKVVAMAPQDNDLVYDQAMLADKAGKPQEMERLLRSIIARKPDYHHALNALGFSLADRGVRLQEARTLIMKALEYAPEDPFITDSLGWVEFRLGNRKEALAILERAFKRQQDVEIAAHLGEVLWSLGQRERALAIWREGLRINQDNSTLKDTLKRLGAQP
;
A
#
# COMPACT_ATOMS: atom_id res chain seq x y z
N GLN A 1 -21.40 6.66 9.23
CA GLN A 1 -21.73 6.43 7.79
C GLN A 1 -22.71 7.50 7.26
N GLY A 2 -23.77 7.89 8.02
CA GLY A 2 -24.76 8.89 7.57
C GLY A 2 -24.13 10.22 7.18
N ARG A 3 -23.24 10.78 8.01
CA ARG A 3 -22.57 12.06 7.74
C ARG A 3 -21.70 12.06 6.48
N LEU A 4 -21.06 10.94 6.15
CA LEU A 4 -20.26 10.82 4.92
C LEU A 4 -21.15 10.79 3.66
N ALA A 5 -22.31 10.13 3.74
CA ALA A 5 -23.29 10.13 2.65
C ALA A 5 -23.87 11.54 2.41
N GLU A 6 -24.18 12.28 3.47
CA GLU A 6 -24.63 13.69 3.39
C GLU A 6 -23.53 14.58 2.78
N ALA A 7 -22.27 14.44 3.24
CA ALA A 7 -21.15 15.18 2.70
C ALA A 7 -20.96 14.90 1.19
N ARG A 8 -21.11 13.64 0.77
CA ARG A 8 -21.06 13.26 -0.65
C ARG A 8 -22.18 13.94 -1.46
N ALA A 9 -23.40 13.97 -0.93
CA ALA A 9 -24.52 14.64 -1.59
C ALA A 9 -24.27 16.14 -1.74
N LEU A 10 -23.71 16.79 -0.71
CA LEU A 10 -23.34 18.20 -0.75
C LEU A 10 -22.26 18.47 -1.81
N ILE A 11 -21.18 17.68 -1.86
CA ILE A 11 -20.13 17.83 -2.88
C ILE A 11 -20.74 17.69 -4.27
N ARG A 12 -21.60 16.71 -4.51
CA ARG A 12 -22.27 16.53 -5.81
C ARG A 12 -23.14 17.72 -6.21
N ALA A 13 -23.79 18.36 -5.25
CA ALA A 13 -24.65 19.52 -5.48
C ALA A 13 -23.87 20.83 -5.70
N MET A 14 -22.55 20.87 -5.36
CA MET A 14 -21.74 22.06 -5.58
C MET A 14 -21.61 22.38 -7.06
N PRO A 15 -21.85 23.64 -7.48
CA PRO A 15 -21.63 24.04 -8.86
C PRO A 15 -20.13 24.03 -9.20
N ALA A 16 -19.80 23.50 -10.37
CA ALA A 16 -18.45 23.61 -10.93
C ALA A 16 -18.45 24.68 -12.01
N LYS A 17 -17.52 25.63 -11.93
CA LYS A 17 -17.39 26.75 -12.88
C LYS A 17 -16.36 26.51 -13.99
N GLY A 18 -15.81 25.31 -14.04
CA GLY A 18 -14.79 24.94 -15.04
C GLY A 18 -14.21 23.55 -14.76
N ALA A 19 -13.28 23.12 -15.63
CA ALA A 19 -12.67 21.79 -15.54
C ALA A 19 -11.90 21.57 -14.24
N ASP A 20 -11.23 22.59 -13.71
CA ASP A 20 -10.47 22.48 -12.45
C ASP A 20 -11.40 22.31 -11.24
N ASP A 21 -12.52 23.06 -11.20
CA ASP A 21 -13.51 22.91 -10.15
C ASP A 21 -14.16 21.52 -10.20
N GLU A 22 -14.46 21.03 -11.40
CA GLU A 22 -15.02 19.68 -11.58
C GLU A 22 -14.03 18.61 -11.14
N ARG A 23 -12.75 18.76 -11.48
CA ARG A 23 -11.71 17.84 -11.02
C ARG A 23 -11.58 17.83 -9.50
N MET A 24 -11.51 19.00 -8.85
CA MET A 24 -11.46 19.09 -7.39
C MET A 24 -12.67 18.46 -6.72
N LYS A 25 -13.85 18.68 -7.27
CA LYS A 25 -15.11 18.07 -6.79
C LYS A 25 -15.07 16.55 -6.89
N LEU A 26 -14.62 16.00 -8.02
CA LEU A 26 -14.45 14.56 -8.20
C LEU A 26 -13.44 13.97 -7.23
N GLN A 27 -12.28 14.64 -7.03
CA GLN A 27 -11.25 14.21 -6.07
C GLN A 27 -11.79 14.19 -4.63
N ALA A 28 -12.56 15.20 -4.23
CA ALA A 28 -13.20 15.23 -2.93
C ALA A 28 -14.21 14.08 -2.75
N GLU A 29 -14.99 13.75 -3.79
CA GLU A 29 -15.89 12.59 -3.76
C GLU A 29 -15.12 11.26 -3.71
N VAL A 30 -14.01 11.13 -4.42
CA VAL A 30 -13.12 9.95 -4.33
C VAL A 30 -12.63 9.76 -2.90
N GLN A 31 -12.18 10.83 -2.24
CA GLN A 31 -11.70 10.74 -0.86
C GLN A 31 -12.81 10.26 0.10
N LEU A 32 -14.02 10.77 -0.02
CA LEU A 32 -15.15 10.30 0.78
C LEU A 32 -15.46 8.82 0.53
N LEU A 33 -15.43 8.38 -0.72
CA LEU A 33 -15.65 6.97 -1.07
C LEU A 33 -14.58 6.06 -0.46
N ARG A 34 -13.31 6.51 -0.40
CA ARG A 34 -12.23 5.81 0.30
C ARG A 34 -12.53 5.65 1.79
N GLU A 35 -12.92 6.73 2.44
CA GLU A 35 -13.27 6.72 3.88
C GLU A 35 -14.50 5.85 4.18
N MET A 36 -15.42 5.73 3.24
CA MET A 36 -16.56 4.82 3.30
C MET A 36 -16.22 3.37 2.99
N GLY A 37 -14.98 3.06 2.59
CA GLY A 37 -14.56 1.72 2.13
C GLY A 37 -15.16 1.31 0.78
N GLN A 38 -15.74 2.25 0.03
CA GLN A 38 -16.37 2.00 -1.27
C GLN A 38 -15.34 2.05 -2.40
N TYR A 39 -14.32 1.19 -2.32
CA TYR A 39 -13.14 1.24 -3.18
C TYR A 39 -13.44 1.03 -4.66
N GLN A 40 -14.42 0.20 -5.02
CA GLN A 40 -14.82 0.03 -6.41
C GLN A 40 -15.34 1.34 -7.01
N GLN A 41 -16.23 2.05 -6.31
CA GLN A 41 -16.76 3.32 -6.76
C GLN A 41 -15.69 4.42 -6.79
N ALA A 42 -14.79 4.42 -5.77
CA ALA A 42 -13.64 5.33 -5.73
C ALA A 42 -12.73 5.13 -6.94
N TYR A 43 -12.41 3.87 -7.30
CA TYR A 43 -11.62 3.52 -8.47
C TYR A 43 -12.25 4.02 -9.78
N GLU A 44 -13.56 3.78 -9.97
CA GLU A 44 -14.29 4.22 -11.15
C GLU A 44 -14.33 5.75 -11.27
N LEU A 45 -14.50 6.43 -10.14
CA LEU A 45 -14.53 7.89 -10.11
C LEU A 45 -13.13 8.49 -10.35
N GLN A 46 -12.08 7.88 -9.76
CA GLN A 46 -10.69 8.28 -10.00
C GLN A 46 -10.29 8.13 -11.47
N ALA A 47 -10.83 7.13 -12.18
CA ALA A 47 -10.62 6.99 -13.62
C ALA A 47 -11.10 8.22 -14.42
N LYS A 48 -12.19 8.88 -13.97
CA LYS A 48 -12.67 10.13 -14.59
C LYS A 48 -11.72 11.29 -14.28
N VAL A 49 -11.17 11.35 -13.06
CA VAL A 49 -10.16 12.36 -12.69
C VAL A 49 -8.90 12.18 -13.55
N VAL A 50 -8.43 10.95 -13.71
CA VAL A 50 -7.26 10.64 -14.56
C VAL A 50 -7.53 11.00 -16.03
N ALA A 51 -8.75 10.78 -16.54
CA ALA A 51 -9.10 11.15 -17.92
C ALA A 51 -8.98 12.67 -18.18
N MET A 52 -9.11 13.51 -17.15
CA MET A 52 -8.93 14.96 -17.25
C MET A 52 -7.44 15.38 -17.26
N ALA A 53 -6.55 14.55 -16.72
CA ALA A 53 -5.11 14.80 -16.68
C ALA A 53 -4.32 13.48 -16.81
N PRO A 54 -4.33 12.81 -17.96
CA PRO A 54 -3.81 11.45 -18.12
C PRO A 54 -2.28 11.33 -18.01
N GLN A 55 -1.56 12.44 -18.06
CA GLN A 55 -0.10 12.50 -17.89
C GLN A 55 0.32 12.76 -16.42
N ASP A 56 -0.62 13.04 -15.54
CA ASP A 56 -0.36 13.22 -14.11
C ASP A 56 -0.13 11.86 -13.46
N ASN A 57 1.14 11.56 -13.15
CA ASN A 57 1.53 10.28 -12.58
C ASN A 57 0.98 10.06 -11.17
N ASP A 58 0.76 11.14 -10.39
CA ASP A 58 0.23 11.04 -9.03
C ASP A 58 -1.24 10.60 -9.07
N LEU A 59 -2.04 11.17 -10.00
CA LEU A 59 -3.43 10.75 -10.19
C LEU A 59 -3.54 9.31 -10.68
N VAL A 60 -2.64 8.87 -11.58
CA VAL A 60 -2.60 7.48 -12.06
C VAL A 60 -2.15 6.54 -10.94
N TYR A 61 -1.21 6.98 -10.09
CA TYR A 61 -0.79 6.21 -8.91
C TYR A 61 -1.95 6.02 -7.92
N ASP A 62 -2.68 7.07 -7.61
CA ASP A 62 -3.88 6.99 -6.75
C ASP A 62 -4.92 6.01 -7.33
N GLN A 63 -5.11 6.03 -8.65
CA GLN A 63 -6.00 5.07 -9.31
C GLN A 63 -5.49 3.63 -9.16
N ALA A 64 -4.17 3.41 -9.27
CA ALA A 64 -3.56 2.10 -9.08
C ALA A 64 -3.77 1.57 -7.65
N MET A 65 -3.60 2.44 -6.64
CA MET A 65 -3.84 2.06 -5.24
C MET A 65 -5.32 1.75 -4.97
N LEU A 66 -6.22 2.47 -5.60
CA LEU A 66 -7.66 2.17 -5.53
C LEU A 66 -8.02 0.87 -6.25
N ALA A 67 -7.36 0.56 -7.37
CA ALA A 67 -7.51 -0.72 -8.06
C ALA A 67 -7.13 -1.90 -7.17
N ASP A 68 -6.03 -1.78 -6.42
CA ASP A 68 -5.60 -2.77 -5.44
C ASP A 68 -6.68 -3.00 -4.38
N LYS A 69 -7.14 -1.93 -3.72
CA LYS A 69 -8.20 -1.99 -2.70
C LYS A 69 -9.55 -2.50 -3.24
N ALA A 70 -9.80 -2.33 -4.54
CA ALA A 70 -10.98 -2.84 -5.23
C ALA A 70 -10.81 -4.30 -5.70
N GLY A 71 -9.70 -4.98 -5.37
CA GLY A 71 -9.44 -6.36 -5.77
C GLY A 71 -9.12 -6.54 -7.25
N LYS A 72 -8.50 -5.54 -7.89
CA LYS A 72 -8.13 -5.50 -9.32
C LYS A 72 -6.60 -5.45 -9.50
N PRO A 73 -5.86 -6.48 -9.06
CA PRO A 73 -4.38 -6.43 -9.08
C PRO A 73 -3.79 -6.33 -10.49
N GLN A 74 -4.46 -6.83 -11.53
CA GLN A 74 -4.01 -6.70 -12.91
C GLN A 74 -4.09 -5.25 -13.40
N GLU A 75 -5.16 -4.53 -13.02
CA GLU A 75 -5.31 -3.11 -13.33
C GLU A 75 -4.29 -2.26 -12.56
N MET A 76 -4.10 -2.54 -11.28
CA MET A 76 -3.02 -1.91 -10.50
C MET A 76 -1.67 -2.07 -11.21
N GLU A 77 -1.32 -3.30 -11.57
CA GLU A 77 -0.07 -3.58 -12.28
C GLU A 77 0.04 -2.80 -13.60
N ARG A 78 -1.01 -2.81 -14.43
CA ARG A 78 -1.04 -2.08 -15.71
C ARG A 78 -0.79 -0.58 -15.51
N LEU A 79 -1.46 0.03 -14.54
CA LEU A 79 -1.33 1.46 -14.22
C LEU A 79 0.09 1.78 -13.72
N LEU A 80 0.62 1.00 -12.77
CA LEU A 80 1.98 1.22 -12.25
C LEU A 80 3.04 1.06 -13.32
N ARG A 81 2.93 0.07 -14.21
CA ARG A 81 3.84 -0.09 -15.34
C ARG A 81 3.79 1.10 -16.30
N SER A 82 2.61 1.68 -16.51
CA SER A 82 2.48 2.88 -17.33
C SER A 82 3.20 4.10 -16.74
N ILE A 83 3.19 4.24 -15.40
CA ILE A 83 3.96 5.27 -14.69
C ILE A 83 5.45 5.01 -14.85
N ILE A 84 5.92 3.79 -14.56
CA ILE A 84 7.33 3.41 -14.62
C ILE A 84 7.90 3.61 -16.05
N ALA A 85 7.10 3.34 -17.08
CA ALA A 85 7.52 3.57 -18.47
C ALA A 85 7.71 5.06 -18.79
N ARG A 86 6.88 5.94 -18.24
CA ARG A 86 6.99 7.41 -18.44
C ARG A 86 8.01 8.06 -17.52
N LYS A 87 8.10 7.57 -16.28
CA LYS A 87 8.97 8.10 -15.23
C LYS A 87 9.68 6.95 -14.50
N PRO A 88 10.82 6.45 -15.02
CA PRO A 88 11.52 5.29 -14.48
C PRO A 88 12.07 5.45 -13.05
N ASP A 89 12.17 6.68 -12.57
CA ASP A 89 12.60 7.06 -11.22
C ASP A 89 11.45 7.28 -10.23
N TYR A 90 10.21 6.99 -10.63
CA TYR A 90 9.05 7.11 -9.74
C TYR A 90 9.05 5.95 -8.72
N HIS A 91 9.84 6.12 -7.64
CA HIS A 91 10.10 5.08 -6.65
C HIS A 91 8.85 4.52 -5.98
N HIS A 92 7.81 5.34 -5.78
CA HIS A 92 6.54 4.86 -5.23
C HIS A 92 5.88 3.81 -6.13
N ALA A 93 5.87 3.99 -7.45
CA ALA A 93 5.31 3.00 -8.37
C ALA A 93 6.16 1.73 -8.46
N LEU A 94 7.49 1.88 -8.45
CA LEU A 94 8.43 0.74 -8.39
C LEU A 94 8.17 -0.09 -7.13
N ASN A 95 8.10 0.57 -5.97
CA ASN A 95 7.86 -0.10 -4.70
C ASN A 95 6.47 -0.76 -4.65
N ALA A 96 5.42 -0.04 -5.02
CA ALA A 96 4.04 -0.56 -4.97
C ALA A 96 3.87 -1.78 -5.88
N LEU A 97 4.46 -1.77 -7.09
CA LEU A 97 4.42 -2.92 -7.98
C LEU A 97 5.21 -4.09 -7.40
N GLY A 98 6.43 -3.85 -6.93
CA GLY A 98 7.28 -4.87 -6.32
C GLY A 98 6.62 -5.50 -5.10
N PHE A 99 6.07 -4.69 -4.19
CA PHE A 99 5.36 -5.18 -3.01
C PHE A 99 4.13 -6.02 -3.38
N SER A 100 3.30 -5.56 -4.31
CA SER A 100 2.11 -6.31 -4.77
C SER A 100 2.48 -7.67 -5.37
N LEU A 101 3.57 -7.75 -6.13
CA LEU A 101 4.06 -9.03 -6.66
C LEU A 101 4.56 -9.94 -5.53
N ALA A 102 5.32 -9.40 -4.57
CA ALA A 102 5.85 -10.14 -3.43
C ALA A 102 4.73 -10.67 -2.55
N ASP A 103 3.75 -9.84 -2.21
CA ASP A 103 2.63 -10.22 -1.34
C ASP A 103 1.79 -11.35 -1.95
N ARG A 104 1.52 -11.28 -3.23
CA ARG A 104 0.85 -12.35 -3.99
C ARG A 104 1.72 -13.58 -4.26
N GLY A 105 3.01 -13.55 -3.96
CA GLY A 105 3.95 -14.64 -4.20
C GLY A 105 4.21 -14.95 -5.66
N VAL A 106 4.07 -13.97 -6.55
CA VAL A 106 4.29 -14.11 -8.00
C VAL A 106 5.47 -13.29 -8.46
N ARG A 107 6.26 -13.84 -9.38
CA ARG A 107 7.43 -13.15 -9.99
C ARG A 107 8.33 -12.49 -8.94
N LEU A 108 8.70 -13.22 -7.90
CA LEU A 108 9.43 -12.71 -6.73
C LEU A 108 10.77 -12.07 -7.08
N GLN A 109 11.48 -12.57 -8.10
CA GLN A 109 12.75 -11.97 -8.55
C GLN A 109 12.52 -10.60 -9.21
N GLU A 110 11.46 -10.45 -10.01
CA GLU A 110 11.07 -9.15 -10.55
C GLU A 110 10.66 -8.20 -9.41
N ALA A 111 9.89 -8.68 -8.44
CA ALA A 111 9.49 -7.91 -7.26
C ALA A 111 10.72 -7.35 -6.53
N ARG A 112 11.71 -8.21 -6.26
CA ARG A 112 12.98 -7.81 -5.63
C ARG A 112 13.71 -6.74 -6.43
N THR A 113 13.82 -6.92 -7.75
CA THR A 113 14.50 -5.97 -8.63
C THR A 113 13.82 -4.59 -8.60
N LEU A 114 12.49 -4.55 -8.65
CA LEU A 114 11.71 -3.32 -8.58
C LEU A 114 11.90 -2.58 -7.26
N ILE A 115 11.84 -3.31 -6.13
CA ILE A 115 12.00 -2.73 -4.78
C ILE A 115 13.44 -2.24 -4.60
N MET A 116 14.45 -2.99 -5.03
CA MET A 116 15.84 -2.55 -4.97
C MET A 116 16.06 -1.27 -5.78
N LYS A 117 15.46 -1.18 -6.97
CA LYS A 117 15.51 0.05 -7.77
C LYS A 117 14.80 1.22 -7.07
N ALA A 118 13.70 0.98 -6.38
CA ALA A 118 13.05 2.03 -5.58
C ALA A 118 13.97 2.56 -4.47
N LEU A 119 14.74 1.67 -3.82
CA LEU A 119 15.72 2.04 -2.79
C LEU A 119 16.90 2.87 -3.35
N GLU A 120 17.27 2.73 -4.62
CA GLU A 120 18.29 3.60 -5.23
C GLU A 120 17.86 5.07 -5.21
N TYR A 121 16.55 5.34 -5.36
CA TYR A 121 16.00 6.69 -5.34
C TYR A 121 15.58 7.17 -3.94
N ALA A 122 15.24 6.26 -3.03
CA ALA A 122 14.83 6.57 -1.67
C ALA A 122 15.47 5.60 -0.66
N PRO A 123 16.82 5.64 -0.48
CA PRO A 123 17.57 4.62 0.28
C PRO A 123 17.24 4.59 1.78
N GLU A 124 16.67 5.67 2.29
CA GLU A 124 16.35 5.83 3.69
C GLU A 124 14.86 5.59 4.02
N ASP A 125 14.04 5.27 3.01
CA ASP A 125 12.61 5.04 3.20
C ASP A 125 12.36 3.72 3.96
N PRO A 126 11.74 3.77 5.16
CA PRO A 126 11.49 2.57 5.97
C PRO A 126 10.45 1.64 5.33
N PHE A 127 9.49 2.17 4.56
CA PHE A 127 8.44 1.37 3.92
C PHE A 127 8.97 0.62 2.70
N ILE A 128 9.90 1.22 1.95
CA ILE A 128 10.58 0.50 0.85
C ILE A 128 11.55 -0.53 1.44
N THR A 129 12.20 -0.22 2.56
CA THR A 129 13.04 -1.17 3.29
C THR A 129 12.20 -2.36 3.81
N ASP A 130 11.00 -2.10 4.33
CA ASP A 130 10.04 -3.14 4.73
C ASP A 130 9.66 -4.04 3.54
N SER A 131 9.33 -3.44 2.41
CA SER A 131 9.02 -4.18 1.17
C SER A 131 10.19 -5.09 0.73
N LEU A 132 11.45 -4.64 0.88
CA LEU A 132 12.62 -5.47 0.62
C LEU A 132 12.68 -6.65 1.60
N GLY A 133 12.49 -6.41 2.88
CA GLY A 133 12.44 -7.47 3.89
C GLY A 133 11.34 -8.49 3.60
N TRP A 134 10.17 -8.00 3.19
CA TRP A 134 9.05 -8.87 2.83
C TRP A 134 9.35 -9.74 1.62
N VAL A 135 9.88 -9.19 0.53
CA VAL A 135 10.23 -9.99 -0.65
C VAL A 135 11.35 -11.01 -0.36
N GLU A 136 12.34 -10.67 0.47
CA GLU A 136 13.36 -11.64 0.90
C GLU A 136 12.75 -12.78 1.71
N PHE A 137 11.77 -12.48 2.57
CA PHE A 137 11.01 -13.51 3.29
C PHE A 137 10.25 -14.43 2.33
N ARG A 138 9.56 -13.87 1.35
CA ARG A 138 8.81 -14.63 0.33
C ARG A 138 9.73 -15.48 -0.57
N LEU A 139 10.99 -15.06 -0.77
CA LEU A 139 12.05 -15.83 -1.45
C LEU A 139 12.65 -16.94 -0.57
N GLY A 140 12.33 -16.99 0.73
CA GLY A 140 12.86 -17.98 1.67
C GLY A 140 14.12 -17.52 2.42
N ASN A 141 14.61 -16.30 2.19
CA ASN A 141 15.81 -15.73 2.80
C ASN A 141 15.50 -15.17 4.19
N ARG A 142 14.97 -16.01 5.10
CA ARG A 142 14.40 -15.59 6.39
C ARG A 142 15.34 -14.81 7.29
N LYS A 143 16.64 -15.16 7.32
CA LYS A 143 17.62 -14.45 8.16
C LYS A 143 17.91 -13.05 7.64
N GLU A 144 18.03 -12.91 6.33
CA GLU A 144 18.21 -11.62 5.67
C GLU A 144 16.96 -10.74 5.83
N ALA A 145 15.79 -11.31 5.63
CA ALA A 145 14.50 -10.64 5.86
C ALA A 145 14.41 -10.09 7.29
N LEU A 146 14.79 -10.89 8.29
CA LEU A 146 14.80 -10.45 9.69
C LEU A 146 15.68 -9.22 9.88
N ALA A 147 16.93 -9.25 9.42
CA ALA A 147 17.87 -8.13 9.58
C ALA A 147 17.37 -6.84 8.89
N ILE A 148 16.75 -6.97 7.71
CA ILE A 148 16.18 -5.85 6.96
C ILE A 148 14.97 -5.27 7.70
N LEU A 149 14.04 -6.10 8.14
CA LEU A 149 12.82 -5.66 8.82
C LEU A 149 13.08 -5.07 10.22
N GLU A 150 14.06 -5.59 10.95
CA GLU A 150 14.52 -4.99 12.22
C GLU A 150 15.07 -3.56 12.00
N ARG A 151 15.80 -3.35 10.91
CA ARG A 151 16.30 -2.02 10.54
C ARG A 151 15.15 -1.08 10.16
N ALA A 152 14.17 -1.56 9.38
CA ALA A 152 13.00 -0.78 9.02
C ALA A 152 12.20 -0.37 10.26
N PHE A 153 11.90 -1.32 11.14
CA PHE A 153 11.13 -1.09 12.36
C PHE A 153 11.84 -0.18 13.36
N LYS A 154 13.17 -0.31 13.47
CA LYS A 154 13.98 0.60 14.31
C LYS A 154 13.92 2.05 13.79
N ARG A 155 13.85 2.25 12.48
CA ARG A 155 13.76 3.58 11.88
C ARG A 155 12.36 4.17 12.00
N GLN A 156 11.35 3.36 11.74
CA GLN A 156 9.95 3.75 11.82
C GLN A 156 9.14 2.63 12.48
N GLN A 157 8.67 2.89 13.68
CA GLN A 157 7.72 2.00 14.34
C GLN A 157 6.35 2.18 13.67
N ASP A 158 6.02 1.26 12.80
CA ASP A 158 4.78 1.23 12.02
C ASP A 158 4.09 -0.13 12.17
N VAL A 159 2.78 -0.15 12.05
CA VAL A 159 1.96 -1.35 12.28
C VAL A 159 2.13 -2.41 11.17
N GLU A 160 2.33 -2.00 9.92
CA GLU A 160 2.55 -2.93 8.81
C GLU A 160 3.95 -3.53 8.89
N ILE A 161 4.96 -2.70 9.19
CA ILE A 161 6.32 -3.19 9.45
C ILE A 161 6.33 -4.16 10.64
N ALA A 162 5.56 -3.87 11.70
CA ALA A 162 5.41 -4.78 12.84
C ALA A 162 4.74 -6.11 12.44
N ALA A 163 3.75 -6.07 11.55
CA ALA A 163 3.09 -7.28 11.06
C ALA A 163 4.09 -8.19 10.33
N HIS A 164 4.86 -7.64 9.39
CA HIS A 164 5.86 -8.38 8.62
C HIS A 164 7.02 -8.88 9.49
N LEU A 165 7.61 -8.03 10.34
CA LEU A 165 8.68 -8.41 11.25
C LEU A 165 8.26 -9.53 12.20
N GLY A 166 7.07 -9.40 12.79
CA GLY A 166 6.54 -10.42 13.68
C GLY A 166 6.32 -11.76 12.97
N GLU A 167 5.86 -11.74 11.71
CA GLU A 167 5.68 -12.97 10.92
C GLU A 167 7.01 -13.66 10.62
N VAL A 168 8.05 -12.90 10.27
CA VAL A 168 9.39 -13.46 10.05
C VAL A 168 9.95 -14.05 11.33
N LEU A 169 9.85 -13.35 12.47
CA LEU A 169 10.25 -13.86 13.79
C LEU A 169 9.50 -15.15 14.14
N TRP A 170 8.20 -15.16 13.90
CA TRP A 170 7.35 -16.34 14.12
C TRP A 170 7.79 -17.54 13.28
N SER A 171 8.12 -17.32 12.01
CA SER A 171 8.61 -18.36 11.09
C SER A 171 9.98 -18.93 11.49
N LEU A 172 10.78 -18.15 12.24
CA LEU A 172 12.08 -18.54 12.79
C LEU A 172 11.96 -19.18 14.18
N GLY A 173 10.74 -19.40 14.71
CA GLY A 173 10.52 -19.96 16.04
C GLY A 173 10.72 -18.97 17.20
N GLN A 174 10.99 -17.69 16.94
CA GLN A 174 11.22 -16.65 17.95
C GLN A 174 9.88 -16.08 18.44
N ARG A 175 9.06 -16.96 19.05
CA ARG A 175 7.65 -16.68 19.37
C ARG A 175 7.46 -15.49 20.30
N GLU A 176 8.23 -15.40 21.38
CA GLU A 176 8.11 -14.31 22.34
C GLU A 176 8.43 -12.94 21.74
N ARG A 177 9.46 -12.90 20.90
CA ARG A 177 9.82 -11.67 20.17
C ARG A 177 8.73 -11.27 19.18
N ALA A 178 8.18 -12.23 18.43
CA ALA A 178 7.09 -11.98 17.51
C ALA A 178 5.87 -11.38 18.24
N LEU A 179 5.47 -11.99 19.35
CA LEU A 179 4.36 -11.49 20.17
C LEU A 179 4.63 -10.09 20.71
N ALA A 180 5.86 -9.78 21.14
CA ALA A 180 6.24 -8.44 21.61
C ALA A 180 6.09 -7.38 20.48
N ILE A 181 6.59 -7.68 19.27
CA ILE A 181 6.48 -6.80 18.11
C ILE A 181 5.00 -6.59 17.71
N TRP A 182 4.20 -7.63 17.69
CA TRP A 182 2.79 -7.51 17.37
C TRP A 182 1.97 -6.74 18.41
N ARG A 183 2.30 -6.87 19.73
CA ARG A 183 1.72 -6.01 20.77
C ARG A 183 2.03 -4.53 20.51
N GLU A 184 3.26 -4.23 20.09
CA GLU A 184 3.64 -2.87 19.73
C GLU A 184 2.83 -2.38 18.51
N GLY A 185 2.70 -3.20 17.46
CA GLY A 185 1.86 -2.89 16.31
C GLY A 185 0.41 -2.61 16.69
N LEU A 186 -0.19 -3.42 17.58
CA LEU A 186 -1.57 -3.22 18.07
C LEU A 186 -1.73 -1.93 18.87
N ARG A 187 -0.68 -1.46 19.60
CA ARG A 187 -0.73 -0.14 20.26
C ARG A 187 -0.72 1.00 19.27
N ILE A 188 -0.01 0.85 18.15
CA ILE A 188 0.04 1.87 17.07
C ILE A 188 -1.32 1.95 16.38
N ASN A 189 -1.85 0.82 15.93
CA ASN A 189 -3.17 0.73 15.28
C ASN A 189 -3.79 -0.65 15.49
N GLN A 190 -4.73 -0.73 16.43
CA GLN A 190 -5.43 -1.97 16.75
C GLN A 190 -6.36 -2.46 15.61
N ASP A 191 -6.72 -1.59 14.68
CA ASP A 191 -7.66 -1.88 13.60
C ASP A 191 -6.99 -2.16 12.24
N ASN A 192 -5.66 -2.20 12.20
CA ASN A 192 -4.93 -2.52 10.98
C ASN A 192 -5.27 -3.94 10.48
N SER A 193 -5.71 -4.03 9.23
CA SER A 193 -6.15 -5.30 8.63
C SER A 193 -4.99 -6.27 8.41
N THR A 194 -3.83 -5.79 7.96
CA THR A 194 -2.65 -6.62 7.70
C THR A 194 -2.21 -7.36 8.95
N LEU A 195 -2.12 -6.64 10.09
CA LEU A 195 -1.75 -7.25 11.35
C LEU A 195 -2.82 -8.25 11.84
N LYS A 196 -4.11 -7.87 11.79
CA LYS A 196 -5.21 -8.75 12.19
C LYS A 196 -5.26 -10.05 11.38
N ASP A 197 -5.10 -9.94 10.06
CA ASP A 197 -5.12 -11.10 9.16
C ASP A 197 -3.90 -11.99 9.40
N THR A 198 -2.73 -11.41 9.65
CA THR A 198 -1.51 -12.15 10.02
C THR A 198 -1.71 -12.93 11.32
N LEU A 199 -2.19 -12.28 12.37
CA LEU A 199 -2.46 -12.91 13.66
C LEU A 199 -3.48 -14.07 13.55
N LYS A 200 -4.57 -13.82 12.82
CA LYS A 200 -5.61 -14.83 12.58
C LYS A 200 -5.06 -16.02 11.80
N ARG A 201 -4.32 -15.79 10.73
CA ARG A 201 -3.74 -16.85 9.87
C ARG A 201 -2.73 -17.72 10.62
N LEU A 202 -1.95 -17.10 11.51
CA LEU A 202 -0.92 -17.80 12.30
C LEU A 202 -1.43 -18.35 13.63
N GLY A 203 -2.69 -18.10 14.00
CA GLY A 203 -3.27 -18.51 15.28
C GLY A 203 -2.56 -17.86 16.48
N ALA A 204 -1.99 -16.65 16.30
CA ALA A 204 -1.22 -15.96 17.31
C ALA A 204 -2.13 -15.04 18.15
N GLN A 205 -1.83 -15.00 19.47
CA GLN A 205 -2.52 -14.14 20.44
C GLN A 205 -1.45 -13.37 21.20
N PRO A 206 -1.11 -12.16 20.76
CA PRO A 206 -0.11 -11.32 21.41
C PRO A 206 -0.60 -10.70 22.72
#